data_e37a22fc2e9f31fd6dac14a29dbdfde2
#
_entry.id   e37a22fc2e9f31fd6dac14a29dbdfde2
#
_cell.length_a   1.000
_cell.length_b   1.000
_cell.length_c   1.000
_cell.angle_alpha   90.00
_cell.angle_beta   90.00
_cell.angle_gamma   90.00
#
_symmetry.space_group_name_H-M   'P 1'
#
loop_
_entity.id
_entity.type
_entity.pdbx_description
1 polymer ?
#
loop_
_entity_poly.entity_id
_entity_poly.type
_entity_poly.pdbx_seq_one_letter_code
_entity_poly.pdbx_strand_id
1 'polypeptide(L)'
;AAKDEVIRLFNAVKIPTPEDTFKKYPHEISGGQQQRVMIAMAIACKPDILIADEPTTALDVTVQKDIITLLKTLQKESKMSVIFISHDLALVSEIANRILVMYKGTIVERGDTKSVFKTPKEDYTKALIGARPTLKSRLKQLPTISDFLSNSISKQIISKAARAEKHKEIYSQAPLLEVINLEKTYFSKASFFGAKTTFKAVDAVSFKVYAGETMGLVGESGCGKSTLGKAILQLDRATAGTLKYKGNDITNLSKKDLRTL
;
A
#
# COMPACT_ATOMS: atom_id res chain seq x y z
N ALA A 1 -19.80 -29.35 13.66
CA ALA A 1 -18.83 -29.96 12.70
C ALA A 1 -18.27 -28.94 11.69
N ALA A 2 -19.01 -28.55 10.60
CA ALA A 2 -18.44 -27.64 9.58
C ALA A 2 -18.15 -26.22 10.12
N LYS A 3 -19.08 -25.63 10.86
CA LYS A 3 -18.91 -24.30 11.47
C LYS A 3 -17.72 -24.28 12.42
N ASP A 4 -17.57 -25.27 13.25
CA ASP A 4 -16.49 -25.33 14.25
C ASP A 4 -15.12 -25.40 13.57
N GLU A 5 -15.02 -26.11 12.45
CA GLU A 5 -13.81 -26.18 11.64
C GLU A 5 -13.48 -24.82 10.98
N VAL A 6 -14.48 -24.10 10.45
CA VAL A 6 -14.27 -22.74 9.93
C VAL A 6 -13.79 -21.79 11.02
N ILE A 7 -14.41 -21.82 12.21
CA ILE A 7 -13.96 -21.00 13.35
C ILE A 7 -12.54 -21.37 13.77
N ARG A 8 -12.19 -22.66 13.78
CA ARG A 8 -10.83 -23.12 14.04
C ARG A 8 -9.83 -22.54 13.03
N LEU A 9 -10.17 -22.60 11.74
CA LEU A 9 -9.35 -22.04 10.66
C LEU A 9 -9.22 -20.52 10.78
N PHE A 10 -10.31 -19.80 11.08
CA PHE A 10 -10.28 -18.35 11.30
C PHE A 10 -9.38 -17.96 12.46
N ASN A 11 -9.38 -18.73 13.55
CA ASN A 11 -8.44 -18.53 14.65
C ASN A 11 -6.99 -18.79 14.21
N ALA A 12 -6.72 -19.86 13.44
CA ALA A 12 -5.39 -20.17 12.94
C ALA A 12 -4.81 -19.06 12.05
N VAL A 13 -5.65 -18.38 11.25
CA VAL A 13 -5.23 -17.23 10.44
C VAL A 13 -5.40 -15.88 11.16
N LYS A 14 -5.69 -15.89 12.45
CA LYS A 14 -5.80 -14.71 13.32
C LYS A 14 -6.86 -13.70 12.81
N ILE A 15 -8.03 -14.17 12.43
CA ILE A 15 -9.19 -13.32 12.16
C ILE A 15 -9.70 -12.78 13.51
N PRO A 16 -9.85 -11.45 13.66
CA PRO A 16 -10.51 -10.90 14.84
C PRO A 16 -12.00 -11.26 14.83
N THR A 17 -12.55 -11.60 16.00
CA THR A 17 -13.96 -12.00 16.17
C THR A 17 -14.45 -13.03 15.13
N PRO A 18 -13.91 -14.28 15.16
CA PRO A 18 -14.20 -15.30 14.15
C PRO A 18 -15.69 -15.59 13.97
N GLU A 19 -16.46 -15.68 15.05
CA GLU A 19 -17.90 -15.96 15.09
C GLU A 19 -18.72 -14.87 14.39
N ASP A 20 -18.33 -13.61 14.55
CA ASP A 20 -18.99 -12.49 13.88
C ASP A 20 -18.59 -12.42 12.41
N THR A 21 -17.31 -12.64 12.12
CA THR A 21 -16.81 -12.66 10.75
C THR A 21 -17.42 -13.80 9.93
N PHE A 22 -17.71 -14.95 10.55
CA PHE A 22 -18.42 -16.07 9.92
C PHE A 22 -19.78 -15.68 9.33
N LYS A 23 -20.45 -14.67 9.91
CA LYS A 23 -21.78 -14.20 9.48
C LYS A 23 -21.70 -13.08 8.43
N LYS A 24 -20.52 -12.53 8.15
CA LYS A 24 -20.33 -11.39 7.25
C LYS A 24 -20.13 -11.83 5.81
N TYR A 25 -20.52 -10.96 4.90
CA TYR A 25 -20.19 -11.06 3.49
C TYR A 25 -18.79 -10.52 3.20
N PRO A 26 -18.14 -10.93 2.09
CA PRO A 26 -16.78 -10.46 1.75
C PRO A 26 -16.64 -8.94 1.71
N HIS A 27 -17.64 -8.21 1.25
CA HIS A 27 -17.63 -6.75 1.17
C HIS A 27 -17.76 -6.03 2.54
N GLU A 28 -18.08 -6.77 3.60
CA GLU A 28 -18.22 -6.26 4.96
C GLU A 28 -16.95 -6.41 5.81
N ILE A 29 -15.90 -7.01 5.25
CA ILE A 29 -14.61 -7.24 5.90
C ILE A 29 -13.49 -6.52 5.15
N SER A 30 -12.42 -6.14 5.89
CA SER A 30 -11.28 -5.45 5.29
C SER A 30 -10.49 -6.33 4.33
N GLY A 31 -9.71 -5.73 3.40
CA GLY A 31 -8.86 -6.48 2.47
C GLY A 31 -7.90 -7.44 3.16
N GLY A 32 -7.32 -7.03 4.30
CA GLY A 32 -6.46 -7.91 5.10
C GLY A 32 -7.21 -9.09 5.73
N GLN A 33 -8.48 -8.89 6.13
CA GLN A 33 -9.34 -9.98 6.60
C GLN A 33 -9.74 -10.91 5.45
N GLN A 34 -10.08 -10.36 4.28
CA GLN A 34 -10.36 -11.16 3.08
C GLN A 34 -9.16 -12.05 2.72
N GLN A 35 -7.95 -11.49 2.74
CA GLN A 35 -6.73 -12.24 2.48
C GLN A 35 -6.51 -13.39 3.49
N ARG A 36 -6.76 -13.13 4.78
CA ARG A 36 -6.70 -14.16 5.82
C ARG A 36 -7.75 -15.26 5.60
N VAL A 37 -8.96 -14.93 5.18
CA VAL A 37 -10.01 -15.90 4.81
C VAL A 37 -9.56 -16.74 3.62
N MET A 38 -8.96 -16.14 2.58
CA MET A 38 -8.42 -16.90 1.43
C MET A 38 -7.31 -17.86 1.86
N ILE A 39 -6.41 -17.43 2.76
CA ILE A 39 -5.39 -18.33 3.32
C ILE A 39 -6.05 -19.47 4.13
N ALA A 40 -7.07 -19.18 4.95
CA ALA A 40 -7.80 -20.20 5.70
C ALA A 40 -8.43 -21.26 4.76
N MET A 41 -9.03 -20.81 3.67
CA MET A 41 -9.57 -21.70 2.63
C MET A 41 -8.48 -22.58 2.00
N ALA A 42 -7.34 -22.00 1.65
CA ALA A 42 -6.24 -22.71 1.03
C ALA A 42 -5.62 -23.79 1.93
N ILE A 43 -5.56 -23.55 3.26
CA ILE A 43 -5.00 -24.52 4.23
C ILE A 43 -6.04 -25.51 4.77
N ALA A 44 -7.32 -25.34 4.47
CA ALA A 44 -8.40 -26.21 4.99
C ALA A 44 -8.20 -27.69 4.67
N CYS A 45 -7.67 -27.99 3.48
CA CYS A 45 -7.40 -29.37 3.04
C CYS A 45 -6.02 -29.89 3.49
N LYS A 46 -5.32 -29.16 4.36
CA LYS A 46 -3.96 -29.51 4.87
C LYS A 46 -2.99 -29.86 3.72
N PRO A 47 -2.74 -28.95 2.78
CA PRO A 47 -1.91 -29.23 1.62
C PRO A 47 -0.43 -29.42 2.01
N ASP A 48 0.30 -30.24 1.28
CA ASP A 48 1.76 -30.35 1.38
C ASP A 48 2.48 -29.16 0.74
N ILE A 49 1.84 -28.52 -0.25
CA ILE A 49 2.36 -27.36 -0.98
C ILE A 49 1.29 -26.28 -1.08
N LEU A 50 1.60 -25.09 -0.61
CA LEU A 50 0.78 -23.88 -0.77
C LEU A 50 1.38 -23.02 -1.88
N ILE A 51 0.58 -22.64 -2.87
CA ILE A 51 0.94 -21.65 -3.88
C ILE A 51 0.30 -20.32 -3.48
N ALA A 52 1.12 -19.34 -3.16
CA ALA A 52 0.71 -17.99 -2.77
C ALA A 52 1.09 -17.02 -3.90
N ASP A 53 0.12 -16.73 -4.78
CA ASP A 53 0.30 -15.85 -5.93
C ASP A 53 -0.12 -14.43 -5.53
N GLU A 54 0.86 -13.52 -5.48
CA GLU A 54 0.70 -12.11 -5.09
C GLU A 54 -0.12 -11.92 -3.79
N PRO A 55 0.17 -12.65 -2.68
CA PRO A 55 -0.71 -12.72 -1.52
C PRO A 55 -0.78 -11.41 -0.71
N THR A 56 -0.02 -10.40 -1.10
CA THR A 56 0.07 -9.12 -0.42
C THR A 56 -0.30 -7.93 -1.30
N THR A 57 -0.75 -8.18 -2.53
CA THR A 57 -1.16 -7.12 -3.46
C THR A 57 -2.35 -6.34 -2.93
N ALA A 58 -2.31 -5.00 -3.10
CA ALA A 58 -3.30 -4.05 -2.62
C ALA A 58 -3.45 -3.95 -1.07
N LEU A 59 -2.54 -4.56 -0.32
CA LEU A 59 -2.47 -4.40 1.14
C LEU A 59 -1.46 -3.32 1.52
N ASP A 60 -1.70 -2.65 2.64
CA ASP A 60 -0.71 -1.73 3.22
C ASP A 60 0.48 -2.48 3.82
N VAL A 61 1.60 -1.76 4.03
CA VAL A 61 2.88 -2.35 4.46
C VAL A 61 2.76 -3.10 5.80
N THR A 62 1.94 -2.62 6.72
CA THR A 62 1.74 -3.26 8.04
C THR A 62 1.03 -4.59 7.86
N VAL A 63 -0.07 -4.60 7.11
CA VAL A 63 -0.84 -5.82 6.81
C VAL A 63 -0.02 -6.81 5.98
N GLN A 64 0.80 -6.32 5.01
CA GLN A 64 1.72 -7.19 4.26
C GLN A 64 2.67 -7.95 5.19
N LYS A 65 3.29 -7.26 6.14
CA LYS A 65 4.18 -7.86 7.13
C LYS A 65 3.47 -8.90 8.00
N ASP A 66 2.23 -8.60 8.39
CA ASP A 66 1.41 -9.53 9.17
C ASP A 66 1.09 -10.81 8.38
N ILE A 67 0.76 -10.69 7.09
CA ILE A 67 0.51 -11.85 6.21
C ILE A 67 1.78 -12.69 6.03
N ILE A 68 2.94 -12.07 5.81
CA ILE A 68 4.21 -12.79 5.71
C ILE A 68 4.52 -13.55 7.01
N THR A 69 4.32 -12.91 8.16
CA THR A 69 4.51 -13.53 9.47
C THR A 69 3.54 -14.68 9.68
N LEU A 70 2.28 -14.53 9.28
CA LEU A 70 1.27 -15.59 9.34
C LEU A 70 1.68 -16.79 8.48
N LEU A 71 2.08 -16.57 7.22
CA LEU A 71 2.51 -17.64 6.31
C LEU A 71 3.71 -18.41 6.87
N LYS A 72 4.70 -17.71 7.44
CA LYS A 72 5.86 -18.36 8.11
C LYS A 72 5.42 -19.23 9.29
N THR A 73 4.46 -18.75 10.10
CA THR A 73 3.93 -19.49 11.26
C THR A 73 3.21 -20.75 10.79
N LEU A 74 2.29 -20.63 9.83
CA LEU A 74 1.54 -21.75 9.26
C LEU A 74 2.46 -22.78 8.62
N GLN A 75 3.47 -22.33 7.86
CA GLN A 75 4.47 -23.20 7.25
C GLN A 75 5.22 -24.04 8.31
N LYS A 76 5.63 -23.41 9.41
CA LYS A 76 6.33 -24.08 10.50
C LYS A 76 5.44 -25.11 11.22
N GLU A 77 4.19 -24.75 11.48
CA GLU A 77 3.24 -25.59 12.23
C GLU A 77 2.77 -26.79 11.40
N SER A 78 2.44 -26.58 10.12
CA SER A 78 1.93 -27.64 9.23
C SER A 78 3.03 -28.39 8.49
N LYS A 79 4.28 -27.92 8.52
CA LYS A 79 5.43 -28.42 7.73
C LYS A 79 5.20 -28.41 6.22
N MET A 80 4.26 -27.59 5.73
CA MET A 80 3.99 -27.45 4.30
C MET A 80 5.11 -26.67 3.61
N SER A 81 5.29 -26.91 2.32
CA SER A 81 6.12 -26.09 1.45
C SER A 81 5.33 -24.92 0.89
N VAL A 82 5.98 -23.77 0.66
CA VAL A 82 5.32 -22.58 0.09
C VAL A 82 6.03 -22.18 -1.20
N ILE A 83 5.28 -22.02 -2.27
CA ILE A 83 5.71 -21.33 -3.49
C ILE A 83 5.14 -19.92 -3.40
N PHE A 84 6.02 -18.94 -3.13
CA PHE A 84 5.63 -17.55 -2.96
C PHE A 84 5.95 -16.78 -4.23
N ILE A 85 4.92 -16.26 -4.92
CA ILE A 85 5.06 -15.49 -6.15
C ILE A 85 4.82 -14.03 -5.81
N SER A 86 5.76 -13.16 -6.14
CA SER A 86 5.63 -11.71 -5.97
C SER A 86 6.62 -10.95 -6.83
N HIS A 87 6.23 -9.73 -7.22
CA HIS A 87 7.12 -8.73 -7.81
C HIS A 87 7.84 -7.89 -6.74
N ASP A 88 7.45 -7.97 -5.48
CA ASP A 88 8.13 -7.26 -4.40
C ASP A 88 9.32 -8.07 -3.85
N LEU A 89 10.50 -7.68 -4.33
CA LEU A 89 11.76 -8.29 -3.93
C LEU A 89 12.05 -8.18 -2.42
N ALA A 90 11.50 -7.18 -1.71
CA ALA A 90 11.70 -7.07 -0.26
C ALA A 90 10.96 -8.19 0.47
N LEU A 91 9.70 -8.42 0.11
CA LEU A 91 8.90 -9.50 0.69
C LEU A 91 9.50 -10.87 0.35
N VAL A 92 9.91 -11.08 -0.92
CA VAL A 92 10.59 -12.33 -1.33
C VAL A 92 11.85 -12.54 -0.52
N SER A 93 12.68 -11.50 -0.31
CA SER A 93 13.92 -11.61 0.47
C SER A 93 13.68 -11.96 1.94
N GLU A 94 12.50 -11.64 2.46
CA GLU A 94 12.14 -11.91 3.85
C GLU A 94 11.64 -13.35 4.07
N ILE A 95 10.87 -13.91 3.11
CA ILE A 95 10.21 -15.20 3.29
C ILE A 95 10.93 -16.37 2.61
N ALA A 96 11.56 -16.15 1.45
CA ALA A 96 12.07 -17.22 0.62
C ALA A 96 13.45 -17.75 1.08
N ASN A 97 13.62 -19.07 1.06
CA ASN A 97 14.92 -19.72 1.23
C ASN A 97 15.69 -19.72 -0.10
N ARG A 98 15.01 -19.99 -1.22
CA ARG A 98 15.54 -20.02 -2.58
C ARG A 98 14.68 -19.16 -3.49
N ILE A 99 15.30 -18.61 -4.53
CA ILE A 99 14.65 -17.74 -5.51
C ILE A 99 14.81 -18.33 -6.91
N LEU A 100 13.73 -18.22 -7.68
CA LEU A 100 13.72 -18.43 -9.13
C LEU A 100 13.35 -17.10 -9.77
N VAL A 101 14.23 -16.54 -10.58
CA VAL A 101 13.97 -15.32 -11.35
C VAL A 101 13.45 -15.72 -12.72
N MET A 102 12.23 -15.27 -13.05
CA MET A 102 11.60 -15.55 -14.34
C MET A 102 11.64 -14.31 -15.24
N TYR A 103 11.95 -14.53 -16.52
CA TYR A 103 11.90 -13.52 -17.56
C TYR A 103 11.41 -14.12 -18.86
N LYS A 104 10.40 -13.52 -19.50
CA LYS A 104 9.81 -13.99 -20.77
C LYS A 104 9.48 -15.49 -20.77
N GLY A 105 8.89 -15.98 -19.66
CA GLY A 105 8.44 -17.38 -19.53
C GLY A 105 9.53 -18.40 -19.19
N THR A 106 10.78 -17.96 -19.02
CA THR A 106 11.91 -18.84 -18.68
C THR A 106 12.52 -18.48 -17.34
N ILE A 107 13.14 -19.47 -16.67
CA ILE A 107 13.93 -19.22 -15.45
C ILE A 107 15.32 -18.79 -15.90
N VAL A 108 15.67 -17.53 -15.67
CA VAL A 108 16.97 -16.96 -16.04
C VAL A 108 18.01 -17.11 -14.93
N GLU A 109 17.60 -17.03 -13.67
CA GLU A 109 18.49 -17.22 -12.52
C GLU A 109 17.82 -18.01 -11.42
N ARG A 110 18.62 -18.80 -10.67
CA ARG A 110 18.16 -19.54 -9.49
C ARG A 110 19.27 -19.65 -8.45
N GLY A 111 18.91 -19.60 -7.19
CA GLY A 111 19.87 -19.73 -6.09
C GLY A 111 19.23 -19.54 -4.72
N ASP A 112 20.06 -19.59 -3.70
CA ASP A 112 19.63 -19.13 -2.38
C ASP A 112 19.40 -17.62 -2.37
N THR A 113 18.49 -17.17 -1.50
CA THR A 113 18.08 -15.77 -1.45
C THR A 113 19.25 -14.82 -1.29
N LYS A 114 20.21 -15.16 -0.42
CA LYS A 114 21.35 -14.28 -0.12
C LYS A 114 22.27 -14.13 -1.34
N SER A 115 22.53 -15.20 -2.05
CA SER A 115 23.38 -15.18 -3.26
C SER A 115 22.74 -14.38 -4.39
N VAL A 116 21.46 -14.63 -4.70
CA VAL A 116 20.76 -13.93 -5.78
C VAL A 116 20.66 -12.42 -5.51
N PHE A 117 20.45 -12.00 -4.27
CA PHE A 117 20.36 -10.55 -3.94
C PHE A 117 21.72 -9.86 -3.82
N LYS A 118 22.76 -10.54 -3.31
CA LYS A 118 24.07 -9.90 -3.10
C LYS A 118 24.98 -9.97 -4.31
N THR A 119 24.94 -11.08 -5.05
CA THR A 119 25.82 -11.38 -6.17
C THR A 119 25.04 -11.93 -7.36
N PRO A 120 24.05 -11.19 -7.89
CA PRO A 120 23.29 -11.63 -9.05
C PRO A 120 24.21 -11.83 -10.26
N LYS A 121 24.00 -12.91 -10.99
CA LYS A 121 24.81 -13.25 -12.17
C LYS A 121 24.18 -12.72 -13.45
N GLU A 122 22.88 -12.90 -13.60
CA GLU A 122 22.11 -12.52 -14.76
C GLU A 122 21.85 -11.01 -14.81
N ASP A 123 22.00 -10.43 -15.99
CA ASP A 123 21.83 -8.97 -16.17
C ASP A 123 20.39 -8.52 -15.91
N TYR A 124 19.41 -9.36 -16.23
CA TYR A 124 18.01 -9.08 -15.86
C TYR A 124 17.82 -9.02 -14.34
N THR A 125 18.42 -9.93 -13.58
CA THR A 125 18.35 -9.92 -12.11
C THR A 125 19.06 -8.69 -11.54
N LYS A 126 20.23 -8.32 -12.07
CA LYS A 126 20.93 -7.07 -11.68
C LYS A 126 20.06 -5.85 -11.94
N ALA A 127 19.41 -5.81 -13.13
CA ALA A 127 18.49 -4.75 -13.49
C ALA A 127 17.29 -4.66 -12.54
N LEU A 128 16.65 -5.80 -12.25
CA LEU A 128 15.48 -5.89 -11.38
C LEU A 128 15.80 -5.40 -9.95
N ILE A 129 16.96 -5.75 -9.42
CA ILE A 129 17.43 -5.30 -8.11
C ILE A 129 17.85 -3.82 -8.15
N GLY A 130 18.57 -3.41 -9.22
CA GLY A 130 19.15 -2.06 -9.35
C GLY A 130 18.13 -0.98 -9.72
N ALA A 131 17.00 -1.32 -10.34
CA ALA A 131 15.94 -0.39 -10.69
C ALA A 131 15.16 0.13 -9.47
N ARG A 132 15.41 -0.39 -8.27
CA ARG A 132 14.69 0.05 -7.05
C ARG A 132 15.17 1.42 -6.56
N PRO A 133 14.25 2.31 -6.18
CA PRO A 133 14.61 3.56 -5.52
C PRO A 133 15.38 3.31 -4.22
N THR A 134 16.46 4.05 -3.98
CA THR A 134 17.20 3.98 -2.73
C THR A 134 17.04 5.29 -1.94
N LEU A 135 17.01 5.21 -0.60
CA LEU A 135 16.98 6.40 0.26
C LEU A 135 18.33 7.14 0.31
N LYS A 136 19.42 6.45 -0.07
CA LYS A 136 20.79 6.99 0.01
C LYS A 136 21.09 8.06 -1.04
N SER A 137 20.49 7.94 -2.23
CA SER A 137 20.72 8.88 -3.34
C SER A 137 19.44 9.04 -4.15
N ARG A 138 19.18 10.27 -4.60
CA ARG A 138 18.07 10.57 -5.50
C ARG A 138 18.64 10.71 -6.91
N LEU A 139 18.38 9.72 -7.73
CA LEU A 139 18.70 9.79 -9.16
C LEU A 139 17.79 10.81 -9.85
N LYS A 140 18.32 11.51 -10.86
CA LYS A 140 17.53 12.41 -11.72
C LYS A 140 16.48 11.63 -12.48
N GLN A 141 16.82 10.42 -12.91
CA GLN A 141 15.94 9.46 -13.57
C GLN A 141 16.23 8.07 -13.00
N LEU A 142 15.19 7.35 -12.61
CA LEU A 142 15.32 5.96 -12.19
C LEU A 142 15.63 5.12 -13.44
N PRO A 143 16.65 4.27 -13.39
CA PRO A 143 16.97 3.39 -14.52
C PRO A 143 15.86 2.36 -14.69
N THR A 144 15.48 2.13 -15.95
CA THR A 144 14.58 1.05 -16.34
C THR A 144 15.35 -0.24 -16.55
N ILE A 145 14.66 -1.38 -16.62
CA ILE A 145 15.28 -2.67 -16.95
C ILE A 145 16.00 -2.61 -18.32
N SER A 146 15.41 -1.90 -19.30
CA SER A 146 16.02 -1.68 -20.62
C SER A 146 17.32 -0.90 -20.54
N ASP A 147 17.42 0.12 -19.66
CA ASP A 147 18.65 0.90 -19.49
C ASP A 147 19.80 0.05 -18.93
N PHE A 148 19.47 -0.90 -18.04
CA PHE A 148 20.42 -1.88 -17.54
C PHE A 148 20.89 -2.84 -18.64
N LEU A 149 19.96 -3.39 -19.42
CA LEU A 149 20.28 -4.35 -20.48
C LEU A 149 21.05 -3.71 -21.65
N SER A 150 20.84 -2.41 -21.91
CA SER A 150 21.55 -1.66 -22.96
C SER A 150 22.81 -0.94 -22.47
N ASN A 151 23.20 -1.11 -21.20
CA ASN A 151 24.33 -0.38 -20.56
C ASN A 151 24.22 1.15 -20.66
N SER A 152 23.01 1.70 -20.76
CA SER A 152 22.73 3.14 -20.92
C SER A 152 22.34 3.83 -19.62
N ILE A 153 22.79 3.33 -18.46
CA ILE A 153 22.38 3.83 -17.15
C ILE A 153 22.95 5.22 -16.89
N SER A 154 22.06 6.22 -16.80
CA SER A 154 22.42 7.54 -16.30
C SER A 154 22.45 7.53 -14.76
N LYS A 155 23.65 7.70 -14.19
CA LYS A 155 23.84 7.80 -12.73
C LYS A 155 23.82 9.26 -12.23
N GLN A 156 23.13 10.17 -12.92
CA GLN A 156 23.04 11.56 -12.48
C GLN A 156 22.26 11.65 -11.16
N ILE A 157 22.96 12.08 -10.10
CA ILE A 157 22.38 12.26 -8.77
C ILE A 157 21.98 13.73 -8.60
N ILE A 158 20.76 13.96 -8.11
CA ILE A 158 20.34 15.30 -7.69
C ILE A 158 20.99 15.58 -6.33
N SER A 159 21.90 16.56 -6.31
CA SER A 159 22.59 16.96 -5.08
C SER A 159 21.63 17.52 -4.03
N LYS A 160 22.02 17.44 -2.75
CA LYS A 160 21.24 18.04 -1.66
C LYS A 160 21.10 19.56 -1.84
N ALA A 161 22.15 20.23 -2.34
CA ALA A 161 22.13 21.68 -2.61
C ALA A 161 21.13 22.03 -3.72
N ALA A 162 21.14 21.31 -4.85
CA ALA A 162 20.20 21.53 -5.94
C ALA A 162 18.74 21.30 -5.50
N ARG A 163 18.52 20.32 -4.60
CA ARG A 163 17.17 20.11 -4.00
C ARG A 163 16.76 21.26 -3.09
N ALA A 164 17.68 21.74 -2.24
CA ALA A 164 17.40 22.84 -1.33
C ALA A 164 17.05 24.12 -2.11
N GLU A 165 17.79 24.41 -3.18
CA GLU A 165 17.52 25.56 -4.04
C GLU A 165 16.14 25.45 -4.71
N LYS A 166 15.83 24.30 -5.30
CA LYS A 166 14.51 24.04 -5.88
C LYS A 166 13.37 24.17 -4.84
N HIS A 167 13.58 23.69 -3.62
CA HIS A 167 12.60 23.83 -2.54
C HIS A 167 12.42 25.30 -2.14
N LYS A 168 13.52 26.06 -2.05
CA LYS A 168 13.47 27.49 -1.76
C LYS A 168 12.66 28.24 -2.83
N GLU A 169 12.88 27.94 -4.10
CA GLU A 169 12.12 28.50 -5.21
C GLU A 169 10.63 28.16 -5.11
N ILE A 170 10.29 26.89 -4.91
CA ILE A 170 8.89 26.41 -4.80
C ILE A 170 8.19 27.09 -3.62
N TYR A 171 8.81 27.11 -2.44
CA TYR A 171 8.17 27.61 -1.22
C TYR A 171 8.23 29.13 -1.05
N SER A 172 8.92 29.86 -1.94
CA SER A 172 8.82 31.31 -2.03
C SER A 172 7.56 31.80 -2.74
N GLN A 173 6.86 30.92 -3.44
CA GLN A 173 5.62 31.23 -4.17
C GLN A 173 4.40 31.21 -3.25
N ALA A 174 3.31 31.81 -3.70
CA ALA A 174 2.01 31.61 -3.05
C ALA A 174 1.55 30.16 -3.20
N PRO A 175 0.94 29.56 -2.17
CA PRO A 175 0.45 28.21 -2.26
C PRO A 175 -0.64 28.07 -3.31
N LEU A 176 -0.58 26.98 -4.09
CA LEU A 176 -1.59 26.64 -5.07
C LEU A 176 -2.87 26.12 -4.41
N LEU A 177 -2.71 25.28 -3.38
CA LEU A 177 -3.80 24.73 -2.57
C LEU A 177 -3.48 24.95 -1.10
N GLU A 178 -4.46 25.45 -0.34
CA GLU A 178 -4.40 25.52 1.11
C GLU A 178 -5.56 24.70 1.71
N VAL A 179 -5.21 23.77 2.55
CA VAL A 179 -6.14 22.97 3.36
C VAL A 179 -5.98 23.48 4.80
N ILE A 180 -7.09 23.93 5.40
CA ILE A 180 -7.06 24.57 6.72
C ILE A 180 -8.09 23.90 7.62
N ASN A 181 -7.64 23.22 8.66
CA ASN A 181 -8.45 22.50 9.67
C ASN A 181 -9.56 21.67 9.05
N LEU A 182 -9.25 20.95 7.96
CA LEU A 182 -10.24 20.17 7.23
C LEU A 182 -10.68 18.97 8.06
N GLU A 183 -11.99 18.80 8.19
CA GLU A 183 -12.58 17.69 8.92
C GLU A 183 -13.58 16.92 8.06
N LYS A 184 -13.64 15.62 8.26
CA LYS A 184 -14.68 14.77 7.69
C LYS A 184 -15.18 13.80 8.72
N THR A 185 -16.45 13.93 9.10
CA THR A 185 -17.15 13.04 10.02
C THR A 185 -18.28 12.34 9.31
N TYR A 186 -18.35 11.02 9.45
CA TYR A 186 -19.48 10.21 9.01
C TYR A 186 -20.40 9.94 10.17
N PHE A 187 -21.69 10.00 9.89
CA PHE A 187 -22.75 9.75 10.87
C PHE A 187 -23.44 8.44 10.51
N SER A 188 -23.36 7.44 11.39
CA SER A 188 -24.16 6.23 11.24
C SER A 188 -25.60 6.51 11.65
N LYS A 189 -26.57 6.08 10.82
CA LYS A 189 -27.97 6.08 11.23
C LYS A 189 -28.15 5.07 12.37
N ALA A 190 -28.68 5.52 13.49
CA ALA A 190 -29.04 4.62 14.57
C ALA A 190 -30.05 3.57 14.07
N SER A 191 -29.85 2.30 14.41
CA SER A 191 -30.93 1.33 14.44
C SER A 191 -31.99 1.83 15.40
N PHE A 192 -33.26 1.41 15.28
CA PHE A 192 -34.43 1.92 15.96
C PHE A 192 -34.29 2.15 17.49
N PHE A 193 -33.24 1.58 18.14
CA PHE A 193 -32.89 1.70 19.55
C PHE A 193 -31.41 1.99 19.85
N GLY A 194 -30.59 2.36 18.88
CA GLY A 194 -29.14 2.53 19.05
C GLY A 194 -28.70 3.99 19.08
N ALA A 195 -27.63 4.30 19.85
CA ALA A 195 -26.99 5.61 19.85
C ALA A 195 -26.39 5.92 18.48
N LYS A 196 -26.54 7.18 18.02
CA LYS A 196 -25.81 7.66 16.81
C LYS A 196 -24.32 7.51 17.05
N THR A 197 -23.66 6.67 16.25
CA THR A 197 -22.20 6.60 16.27
C THR A 197 -21.65 7.56 15.22
N THR A 198 -20.64 8.33 15.61
CA THR A 198 -19.90 9.23 14.73
C THR A 198 -18.51 8.67 14.50
N PHE A 199 -18.05 8.68 13.25
CA PHE A 199 -16.71 8.31 12.89
C PHE A 199 -16.00 9.49 12.21
N LYS A 200 -14.99 10.04 12.87
CA LYS A 200 -14.17 11.15 12.35
C LYS A 200 -13.06 10.58 11.50
N ALA A 201 -13.24 10.59 10.19
CA ALA A 201 -12.30 10.01 9.23
C ALA A 201 -11.14 10.95 8.88
N VAL A 202 -11.34 12.27 8.98
CA VAL A 202 -10.32 13.32 8.85
C VAL A 202 -10.52 14.27 10.01
N ASP A 203 -9.45 14.59 10.75
CA ASP A 203 -9.50 15.38 11.98
C ASP A 203 -8.57 16.59 11.88
N ALA A 204 -9.13 17.77 11.63
CA ALA A 204 -8.47 19.07 11.63
C ALA A 204 -7.14 19.12 10.83
N VAL A 205 -7.10 18.50 9.65
CA VAL A 205 -5.89 18.41 8.82
C VAL A 205 -5.62 19.74 8.14
N SER A 206 -4.37 20.23 8.25
CA SER A 206 -3.93 21.47 7.61
C SER A 206 -2.59 21.27 6.89
N PHE A 207 -2.49 21.75 5.64
CA PHE A 207 -1.27 21.78 4.86
C PHE A 207 -1.42 22.68 3.63
N LYS A 208 -0.29 22.93 2.96
CA LYS A 208 -0.22 23.72 1.73
C LYS A 208 0.45 22.91 0.64
N VAL A 209 0.02 23.09 -0.59
CA VAL A 209 0.67 22.52 -1.78
C VAL A 209 1.03 23.67 -2.72
N TYR A 210 2.24 23.64 -3.25
CA TYR A 210 2.78 24.69 -4.10
C TYR A 210 2.85 24.24 -5.57
N ALA A 211 2.89 25.18 -6.50
CA ALA A 211 2.98 24.86 -7.91
C ALA A 211 4.29 24.10 -8.22
N GLY A 212 4.18 22.98 -8.94
CA GLY A 212 5.31 22.11 -9.28
C GLY A 212 5.83 21.23 -8.15
N GLU A 213 5.18 21.25 -6.97
CA GLU A 213 5.47 20.36 -5.86
C GLU A 213 4.83 18.97 -6.05
N THR A 214 5.51 17.95 -5.56
CA THR A 214 4.91 16.64 -5.32
C THR A 214 4.92 16.37 -3.82
N MET A 215 3.75 16.44 -3.19
CA MET A 215 3.57 16.09 -1.78
C MET A 215 3.16 14.63 -1.63
N GLY A 216 3.85 13.87 -0.78
CA GLY A 216 3.49 12.49 -0.44
C GLY A 216 2.55 12.44 0.76
N LEU A 217 1.38 11.82 0.60
CA LEU A 217 0.45 11.51 1.70
C LEU A 217 0.58 10.04 2.06
N VAL A 218 1.13 9.72 3.22
CA VAL A 218 1.42 8.35 3.67
C VAL A 218 0.69 8.02 4.96
N GLY A 219 0.48 6.74 5.22
CA GLY A 219 -0.20 6.22 6.42
C GLY A 219 -0.81 4.85 6.17
N GLU A 220 -1.25 4.17 7.22
CA GLU A 220 -1.88 2.84 7.15
C GLU A 220 -3.22 2.86 6.39
N SER A 221 -3.68 1.67 5.97
CA SER A 221 -5.00 1.53 5.35
C SER A 221 -6.10 1.97 6.35
N GLY A 222 -7.11 2.67 5.83
CA GLY A 222 -8.20 3.17 6.68
C GLY A 222 -7.89 4.45 7.48
N CYS A 223 -6.67 5.00 7.46
CA CYS A 223 -6.33 6.22 8.22
C CYS A 223 -6.89 7.53 7.62
N GLY A 224 -7.75 7.48 6.61
CA GLY A 224 -8.44 8.65 6.06
C GLY A 224 -7.81 9.29 4.81
N LYS A 225 -6.70 8.76 4.24
CA LYS A 225 -6.04 9.35 3.05
C LYS A 225 -6.99 9.55 1.85
N SER A 226 -7.71 8.49 1.49
CA SER A 226 -8.67 8.55 0.37
C SER A 226 -9.86 9.45 0.70
N THR A 227 -10.28 9.51 1.96
CA THR A 227 -11.33 10.43 2.41
C THR A 227 -10.86 11.87 2.30
N LEU A 228 -9.64 12.17 2.73
CA LEU A 228 -9.03 13.50 2.58
C LEU A 228 -8.94 13.89 1.11
N GLY A 229 -8.45 13.01 0.23
CA GLY A 229 -8.40 13.26 -1.22
C GLY A 229 -9.79 13.54 -1.82
N LYS A 230 -10.80 12.75 -1.46
CA LYS A 230 -12.19 12.98 -1.90
C LYS A 230 -12.76 14.30 -1.37
N ALA A 231 -12.41 14.69 -0.13
CA ALA A 231 -12.83 15.95 0.45
C ALA A 231 -12.18 17.15 -0.26
N ILE A 232 -10.89 17.09 -0.58
CA ILE A 232 -10.19 18.12 -1.35
C ILE A 232 -10.78 18.28 -2.74
N LEU A 233 -11.08 17.18 -3.42
CA LEU A 233 -11.73 17.17 -4.73
C LEU A 233 -13.23 17.50 -4.65
N GLN A 234 -13.79 17.70 -3.46
CA GLN A 234 -15.21 17.94 -3.21
C GLN A 234 -16.17 16.87 -3.75
N LEU A 235 -15.63 15.67 -3.97
CA LEU A 235 -16.44 14.49 -4.32
C LEU A 235 -17.27 14.02 -3.12
N ASP A 236 -16.71 14.17 -1.91
CA ASP A 236 -17.36 13.94 -0.63
C ASP A 236 -17.01 15.10 0.30
N ARG A 237 -17.90 16.08 0.40
CA ARG A 237 -17.64 17.36 1.05
C ARG A 237 -17.17 17.19 2.50
N ALA A 238 -16.22 18.01 2.89
CA ALA A 238 -15.77 18.14 4.27
C ALA A 238 -16.95 18.56 5.19
N THR A 239 -16.86 18.18 6.45
CA THR A 239 -17.85 18.59 7.47
C THR A 239 -17.48 19.92 8.14
N ALA A 240 -16.19 20.26 8.14
CA ALA A 240 -15.66 21.53 8.63
C ALA A 240 -14.30 21.82 7.98
N GLY A 241 -13.81 23.05 8.20
CA GLY A 241 -12.53 23.52 7.65
C GLY A 241 -12.70 24.32 6.37
N THR A 242 -11.58 24.76 5.82
CA THR A 242 -11.52 25.63 4.62
C THR A 242 -10.57 25.06 3.58
N LEU A 243 -10.97 25.15 2.33
CA LEU A 243 -10.16 24.83 1.16
C LEU A 243 -9.98 26.07 0.31
N LYS A 244 -8.73 26.47 0.01
CA LYS A 244 -8.43 27.56 -0.91
C LYS A 244 -7.62 27.05 -2.10
N TYR A 245 -8.02 27.42 -3.29
CA TYR A 245 -7.30 27.17 -4.53
C TYR A 245 -6.92 28.49 -5.18
N LYS A 246 -5.61 28.69 -5.43
CA LYS A 246 -5.07 29.97 -5.92
C LYS A 246 -5.56 31.18 -5.11
N GLY A 247 -5.62 31.03 -3.78
CA GLY A 247 -6.07 32.06 -2.84
C GLY A 247 -7.60 32.19 -2.71
N ASN A 248 -8.39 31.63 -3.60
CA ASN A 248 -9.86 31.69 -3.58
C ASN A 248 -10.45 30.56 -2.73
N ASP A 249 -11.40 30.89 -1.85
CA ASP A 249 -12.12 29.89 -1.07
C ASP A 249 -13.03 29.07 -1.98
N ILE A 250 -12.80 27.77 -2.01
CA ILE A 250 -13.55 26.80 -2.81
C ILE A 250 -14.42 25.87 -1.95
N THR A 251 -14.45 26.04 -0.63
CA THR A 251 -15.05 25.11 0.34
C THR A 251 -16.53 24.80 0.03
N ASN A 252 -17.30 25.84 -0.38
CA ASN A 252 -18.74 25.72 -0.55
C ASN A 252 -19.22 26.02 -1.98
N LEU A 253 -18.34 25.96 -2.97
CA LEU A 253 -18.72 26.21 -4.36
C LEU A 253 -19.77 25.21 -4.86
N SER A 254 -20.62 25.68 -5.78
CA SER A 254 -21.57 24.82 -6.48
C SER A 254 -20.83 23.83 -7.39
N LYS A 255 -21.49 22.70 -7.73
CA LYS A 255 -20.91 21.74 -8.70
C LYS A 255 -20.65 22.38 -10.07
N LYS A 256 -21.39 23.42 -10.42
CA LYS A 256 -21.22 24.16 -11.67
C LYS A 256 -19.94 24.97 -11.62
N ASP A 257 -19.73 25.72 -10.53
CA ASP A 257 -18.54 26.59 -10.36
C ASP A 257 -17.26 25.77 -10.20
N LEU A 258 -17.32 24.59 -9.56
CA LEU A 258 -16.20 23.66 -9.46
C LEU A 258 -15.74 23.10 -10.81
N ARG A 259 -16.63 23.03 -11.80
CA ARG A 259 -16.28 22.57 -13.17
C ARG A 259 -15.59 23.64 -14.01
N THR A 260 -15.60 24.87 -13.57
CA THR A 260 -14.98 26.02 -14.29
C THR A 260 -13.64 26.43 -13.68
N LEU A 261 -13.20 25.78 -12.57
CA LEU A 261 -11.88 25.91 -11.95
C LEU A 261 -10.81 25.12 -12.70
#